data_bc22a7b0440c85df2dc5c20f4fa196ac
#
_entry.id   bc22a7b0440c85df2dc5c20f4fa196ac
#
_cell.length_a   1.000
_cell.length_b   1.000
_cell.length_c   1.000
_cell.angle_alpha   90.00
_cell.angle_beta   90.00
_cell.angle_gamma   90.00
#
_symmetry.space_group_name_H-M   'P 1'
#
loop_
_entity.id
_entity.type
_entity.pdbx_description
1 polymer ?
#
loop_
_entity_poly.entity_id
_entity_poly.type
_entity_poly.pdbx_seq_one_letter_code
_entity_poly.pdbx_strand_id
1 'polypeptide(L)'
;VLFTFDSLPLSICPQKYQHFISTSSERRRLCENFGIDVEIEYPFTDEFMHMEPEDFICRILIDKLHAKYVVVGTDYRFGKDRAGDAAMLVEAGKELGFTTIIVEKEKYQDKEISSTYIREELKVGHMETVNVLLNRPFNVTGVVSIGNQLGRKLDFPTINIYPTCLLYTSP
;
A
#
# COMPACT_ATOMS: atom_id res chain seq x y z
N VAL A 1 0.92 2.05 15.14
CA VAL A 1 1.47 0.91 14.38
C VAL A 1 0.76 0.80 13.05
N LEU A 2 1.50 0.66 11.95
CA LEU A 2 0.99 0.25 10.65
C LEU A 2 1.36 -1.22 10.41
N PHE A 3 0.34 -2.06 10.18
CA PHE A 3 0.54 -3.46 9.80
C PHE A 3 0.35 -3.59 8.29
N THR A 4 1.37 -4.07 7.59
CA THR A 4 1.38 -4.24 6.14
C THR A 4 2.16 -5.49 5.75
N PHE A 5 2.20 -5.81 4.45
CA PHE A 5 2.95 -6.95 3.94
C PHE A 5 4.19 -6.50 3.19
N ASP A 6 5.26 -7.27 3.29
CA ASP A 6 6.52 -7.06 2.58
C ASP A 6 6.35 -7.31 1.06
N SER A 7 5.58 -8.33 0.72
CA SER A 7 5.29 -8.73 -0.66
C SER A 7 3.93 -9.41 -0.72
N LEU A 8 3.27 -9.32 -1.87
CA LEU A 8 2.11 -10.16 -2.16
C LEU A 8 2.58 -11.31 -3.05
N PRO A 9 2.24 -12.57 -2.73
CA PRO A 9 2.61 -13.71 -3.56
C PRO A 9 2.09 -13.54 -4.99
N LEU A 10 2.91 -13.87 -5.98
CA LEU A 10 2.55 -13.80 -7.40
C LEU A 10 1.32 -14.65 -7.74
N SER A 11 1.08 -15.71 -6.96
CA SER A 11 -0.08 -16.60 -7.08
C SER A 11 -1.42 -15.92 -6.76
N ILE A 12 -1.39 -14.88 -5.92
CA ILE A 12 -2.62 -14.19 -5.46
C ILE A 12 -2.78 -12.85 -6.15
N CYS A 13 -1.66 -12.20 -6.49
CA CYS A 13 -1.67 -10.89 -7.10
C CYS A 13 -1.52 -11.00 -8.62
N PRO A 14 -2.58 -10.79 -9.42
CA PRO A 14 -2.42 -10.71 -10.87
C PRO A 14 -1.33 -9.72 -11.25
N GLN A 15 -0.59 -9.98 -12.33
CA GLN A 15 0.52 -9.14 -12.80
C GLN A 15 0.18 -7.64 -12.85
N LYS A 16 -1.08 -7.29 -13.08
CA LYS A 16 -1.54 -5.89 -13.13
C LYS A 16 -1.45 -5.14 -11.78
N TYR A 17 -1.27 -5.84 -10.65
CA TYR A 17 -1.14 -5.25 -9.30
C TYR A 17 0.29 -5.25 -8.78
N GLN A 18 1.25 -5.71 -9.57
CA GLN A 18 2.67 -5.76 -9.17
C GLN A 18 3.35 -4.38 -9.15
N HIS A 19 2.64 -3.34 -9.60
CA HIS A 19 3.18 -1.99 -9.64
C HIS A 19 2.87 -1.26 -8.33
N PHE A 20 3.87 -1.08 -7.51
CA PHE A 20 3.76 -0.30 -6.28
C PHE A 20 3.72 1.20 -6.63
N ILE A 21 2.80 1.94 -5.99
CA ILE A 21 2.72 3.40 -6.10
C ILE A 21 3.86 4.07 -5.35
N SER A 22 4.36 3.42 -4.30
CA SER A 22 5.47 3.89 -3.49
C SER A 22 6.39 2.73 -3.17
N THR A 23 7.70 2.98 -3.12
CA THR A 23 8.67 2.01 -2.61
C THR A 23 8.51 1.81 -1.09
N SER A 24 9.04 0.71 -0.53
CA SER A 24 9.04 0.51 0.93
C SER A 24 9.73 1.65 1.67
N SER A 25 10.83 2.18 1.12
CA SER A 25 11.53 3.32 1.72
C SER A 25 10.70 4.62 1.71
N GLU A 26 9.95 4.87 0.64
CA GLU A 26 9.03 6.01 0.57
C GLU A 26 7.84 5.85 1.51
N ARG A 27 7.26 4.64 1.59
CA ARG A 27 6.18 4.32 2.52
C ARG A 27 6.63 4.55 3.96
N ARG A 28 7.80 4.05 4.34
CA ARG A 28 8.37 4.28 5.68
C ARG A 28 8.51 5.76 6.02
N ARG A 29 9.07 6.56 5.10
CA ARG A 29 9.17 8.01 5.29
C ARG A 29 7.81 8.69 5.42
N LEU A 30 6.80 8.25 4.67
CA LEU A 30 5.43 8.75 4.82
C LEU A 30 4.84 8.38 6.19
N CYS A 31 5.05 7.15 6.65
CA CYS A 31 4.63 6.71 7.99
C CYS A 31 5.25 7.58 9.09
N GLU A 32 6.54 7.86 9.00
CA GLU A 32 7.25 8.77 9.93
C GLU A 32 6.60 10.17 9.92
N ASN A 33 6.34 10.74 8.74
CA ASN A 33 5.71 12.06 8.60
C ASN A 33 4.28 12.12 9.18
N PHE A 34 3.56 10.99 9.17
CA PHE A 34 2.23 10.86 9.78
C PHE A 34 2.27 10.49 11.27
N GLY A 35 3.45 10.43 11.88
CA GLY A 35 3.61 10.09 13.30
C GLY A 35 3.33 8.63 13.63
N ILE A 36 3.56 7.72 12.67
CA ILE A 36 3.48 6.28 12.90
C ILE A 36 4.80 5.79 13.45
N ASP A 37 4.82 5.33 14.69
CA ASP A 37 6.03 4.93 15.40
C ASP A 37 6.60 3.59 14.93
N VAL A 38 5.74 2.69 14.46
CA VAL A 38 6.13 1.32 14.10
C VAL A 38 5.42 0.90 12.81
N GLU A 39 6.19 0.48 11.81
CA GLU A 39 5.72 -0.23 10.62
C GLU A 39 6.11 -1.71 10.73
N ILE A 40 5.14 -2.59 10.59
CA ILE A 40 5.33 -4.04 10.57
C ILE A 40 5.11 -4.52 9.15
N GLU A 41 6.19 -4.88 8.47
CA GLU A 41 6.16 -5.57 7.17
C GLU A 41 6.09 -7.09 7.43
N TYR A 42 4.89 -7.63 7.48
CA TYR A 42 4.69 -9.05 7.77
C TYR A 42 4.85 -9.88 6.49
N PRO A 43 5.60 -11.01 6.54
CA PRO A 43 5.73 -11.88 5.37
C PRO A 43 4.39 -12.54 5.05
N PHE A 44 3.93 -12.39 3.80
CA PHE A 44 2.70 -13.03 3.32
C PHE A 44 3.00 -14.47 2.90
N THR A 45 3.09 -15.37 3.87
CA THR A 45 3.36 -16.80 3.67
C THR A 45 2.09 -17.58 3.32
N ASP A 46 2.26 -18.80 2.79
CA ASP A 46 1.13 -19.72 2.57
C ASP A 46 0.37 -20.02 3.87
N GLU A 47 1.08 -20.12 5.00
CA GLU A 47 0.45 -20.29 6.32
C GLU A 47 -0.44 -19.09 6.67
N PHE A 48 0.08 -17.87 6.46
CA PHE A 48 -0.67 -16.65 6.72
C PHE A 48 -1.89 -16.51 5.79
N MET A 49 -1.73 -16.89 4.51
CA MET A 49 -2.81 -16.86 3.53
C MET A 49 -3.98 -17.76 3.91
N HIS A 50 -3.70 -18.91 4.53
CA HIS A 50 -4.71 -19.88 4.97
C HIS A 50 -5.13 -19.70 6.42
N MET A 51 -4.68 -18.63 7.09
CA MET A 51 -5.05 -18.34 8.48
C MET A 51 -6.53 -17.96 8.56
N GLU A 52 -7.29 -18.65 9.41
CA GLU A 52 -8.68 -18.30 9.65
C GLU A 52 -8.81 -16.89 10.27
N PRO A 53 -9.89 -16.15 10.02
CA PRO A 53 -10.05 -14.79 10.54
C PRO A 53 -9.92 -14.68 12.06
N GLU A 54 -10.47 -15.64 12.78
CA GLU A 54 -10.40 -15.71 14.25
C GLU A 54 -8.97 -15.87 14.75
N ASP A 55 -8.19 -16.72 14.07
CA ASP A 55 -6.76 -16.91 14.37
C ASP A 55 -5.96 -15.62 14.13
N PHE A 56 -6.26 -14.88 13.06
CA PHE A 56 -5.64 -13.58 12.83
C PHE A 56 -5.94 -12.60 13.97
N ILE A 57 -7.19 -12.53 14.42
CA ILE A 57 -7.57 -11.65 15.53
C ILE A 57 -6.84 -12.07 16.81
N CYS A 58 -6.93 -13.34 17.21
CA CYS A 58 -6.37 -13.79 18.46
C CYS A 58 -4.84 -13.76 18.43
N ARG A 59 -4.22 -14.42 17.46
CA ARG A 59 -2.76 -14.63 17.44
C ARG A 59 -1.97 -13.39 17.03
N ILE A 60 -2.54 -12.56 16.13
CA ILE A 60 -1.83 -11.37 15.64
C ILE A 60 -2.26 -10.12 16.41
N LEU A 61 -3.55 -9.78 16.40
CA LEU A 61 -3.99 -8.51 17.00
C LEU A 61 -3.89 -8.53 18.53
N ILE A 62 -4.24 -9.63 19.17
CA ILE A 62 -4.24 -9.72 20.63
C ILE A 62 -2.90 -10.17 21.16
N ASP A 63 -2.43 -11.38 20.80
CA ASP A 63 -1.25 -11.97 21.44
C ASP A 63 0.05 -11.28 21.06
N LYS A 64 0.23 -10.91 19.79
CA LYS A 64 1.48 -10.28 19.33
C LYS A 64 1.46 -8.76 19.42
N LEU A 65 0.36 -8.13 19.01
CA LEU A 65 0.29 -6.67 18.94
C LEU A 65 -0.32 -6.02 20.17
N HIS A 66 -1.00 -6.78 21.03
CA HIS A 66 -1.72 -6.27 22.20
C HIS A 66 -2.61 -5.07 21.84
N ALA A 67 -3.29 -5.16 20.70
CA ALA A 67 -4.05 -4.09 20.11
C ALA A 67 -5.17 -3.61 21.04
N LYS A 68 -5.22 -2.31 21.28
CA LYS A 68 -6.32 -1.66 22.02
C LYS A 68 -7.29 -0.98 21.05
N TYR A 69 -6.78 -0.54 19.91
CA TYR A 69 -7.55 0.05 18.83
C TYR A 69 -7.13 -0.58 17.53
N VAL A 70 -8.11 -0.93 16.70
CA VAL A 70 -7.90 -1.46 15.35
C VAL A 70 -8.61 -0.53 14.38
N VAL A 71 -7.87 0.10 13.46
CA VAL A 71 -8.40 1.06 12.50
C VAL A 71 -8.39 0.42 11.13
N VAL A 72 -9.54 0.34 10.48
CA VAL A 72 -9.71 -0.30 9.17
C VAL A 72 -10.64 0.50 8.27
N GLY A 73 -10.51 0.32 6.96
CA GLY A 73 -11.47 0.87 6.00
C GLY A 73 -12.77 0.07 5.95
N THR A 74 -13.82 0.64 5.38
CA THR A 74 -15.14 -0.01 5.21
C THR A 74 -15.09 -1.27 4.36
N ASP A 75 -14.13 -1.37 3.44
CA ASP A 75 -13.93 -2.52 2.55
C ASP A 75 -12.84 -3.50 3.01
N TYR A 76 -12.39 -3.36 4.26
CA TYR A 76 -11.34 -4.21 4.80
C TYR A 76 -11.78 -5.68 4.84
N ARG A 77 -10.90 -6.55 4.37
CA ARG A 77 -11.07 -7.99 4.37
C ARG A 77 -9.78 -8.67 4.82
N PHE A 78 -9.90 -9.70 5.62
CA PHE A 78 -8.75 -10.44 6.16
C PHE A 78 -9.06 -11.94 6.32
N GLY A 79 -8.02 -12.69 6.69
CA GLY A 79 -8.11 -14.12 6.87
C GLY A 79 -8.28 -14.88 5.55
N LYS A 80 -8.36 -16.18 5.65
CA LYS A 80 -8.50 -17.10 4.54
C LYS A 80 -9.72 -16.75 3.69
N ASP A 81 -9.54 -16.78 2.38
CA ASP A 81 -10.56 -16.45 1.37
C ASP A 81 -11.23 -15.09 1.59
N ARG A 82 -10.58 -14.19 2.35
CA ARG A 82 -11.12 -12.88 2.71
C ARG A 82 -12.43 -12.95 3.51
N ALA A 83 -12.61 -14.02 4.29
CA ALA A 83 -13.84 -14.29 5.02
C ALA A 83 -14.08 -13.29 6.17
N GLY A 84 -13.01 -12.77 6.79
CA GLY A 84 -13.12 -11.74 7.82
C GLY A 84 -13.42 -10.35 7.23
N ASP A 85 -14.17 -9.54 7.97
CA ASP A 85 -14.52 -8.16 7.62
C ASP A 85 -14.50 -7.22 8.83
N ALA A 86 -14.81 -5.93 8.57
CA ALA A 86 -14.84 -4.92 9.62
C ALA A 86 -15.90 -5.18 10.69
N ALA A 87 -17.04 -5.79 10.32
CA ALA A 87 -18.10 -6.12 11.28
C ALA A 87 -17.64 -7.23 12.25
N MET A 88 -16.94 -8.23 11.74
CA MET A 88 -16.33 -9.28 12.56
C MET A 88 -15.33 -8.70 13.57
N LEU A 89 -14.51 -7.72 13.17
CA LEU A 89 -13.60 -7.03 14.10
C LEU A 89 -14.34 -6.26 15.19
N VAL A 90 -15.47 -5.63 14.86
CA VAL A 90 -16.29 -4.93 15.85
C VAL A 90 -16.85 -5.91 16.90
N GLU A 91 -17.38 -7.05 16.47
CA GLU A 91 -17.93 -8.06 17.40
C GLU A 91 -16.80 -8.67 18.26
N ALA A 92 -15.72 -9.11 17.63
CA ALA A 92 -14.57 -9.65 18.35
C ALA A 92 -13.99 -8.64 19.36
N GLY A 93 -13.98 -7.36 19.01
CA GLY A 93 -13.48 -6.30 19.89
C GLY A 93 -14.27 -6.18 21.19
N LYS A 94 -15.59 -6.40 21.16
CA LYS A 94 -16.45 -6.38 22.36
C LYS A 94 -16.10 -7.52 23.33
N GLU A 95 -15.73 -8.68 22.78
CA GLU A 95 -15.38 -9.87 23.57
C GLU A 95 -13.94 -9.85 24.07
N LEU A 96 -13.01 -9.40 23.21
CA LEU A 96 -11.57 -9.47 23.45
C LEU A 96 -10.95 -8.17 24.01
N GLY A 97 -11.76 -7.13 24.19
CA GLY A 97 -11.34 -5.89 24.86
C GLY A 97 -10.54 -4.94 24.01
N PHE A 98 -10.80 -4.87 22.70
CA PHE A 98 -10.26 -3.81 21.82
C PHE A 98 -11.39 -3.06 21.11
N THR A 99 -11.10 -1.86 20.63
CA THR A 99 -12.06 -1.02 19.91
C THR A 99 -11.73 -0.99 18.43
N THR A 100 -12.70 -1.32 17.57
CA THR A 100 -12.56 -1.18 16.11
C THR A 100 -13.08 0.18 15.66
N ILE A 101 -12.27 0.90 14.90
CA ILE A 101 -12.63 2.18 14.27
C ILE A 101 -12.69 1.93 12.77
N ILE A 102 -13.89 2.13 12.19
CA ILE A 102 -14.10 1.98 10.75
C ILE A 102 -14.02 3.36 10.11
N VAL A 103 -13.13 3.53 9.14
CA VAL A 103 -12.91 4.78 8.42
C VAL A 103 -13.51 4.68 7.03
N GLU A 104 -14.33 5.64 6.66
CA GLU A 104 -14.85 5.77 5.31
C GLU A 104 -13.75 6.24 4.35
N LYS A 105 -13.84 5.81 3.10
CA LYS A 105 -12.93 6.27 2.06
C LYS A 105 -13.26 7.69 1.64
N GLU A 106 -12.23 8.49 1.51
CA GLU A 106 -12.34 9.80 0.87
C GLU A 106 -12.73 9.65 -0.61
N LYS A 107 -13.42 10.67 -1.14
CA LYS A 107 -13.85 10.72 -2.53
C LYS A 107 -13.23 11.90 -3.25
N TYR A 108 -12.95 11.70 -4.51
CA TYR A 108 -12.58 12.75 -5.45
C TYR A 108 -13.52 12.65 -6.67
N GLN A 109 -14.28 13.72 -6.97
CA GLN A 109 -15.26 13.75 -8.04
C GLN A 109 -16.23 12.54 -8.00
N ASP A 110 -16.81 12.30 -6.82
CA ASP A 110 -17.75 11.20 -6.54
C ASP A 110 -17.18 9.77 -6.67
N LYS A 111 -15.91 9.62 -7.00
CA LYS A 111 -15.21 8.33 -7.06
C LYS A 111 -14.34 8.13 -5.81
N GLU A 112 -14.43 6.95 -5.19
CA GLU A 112 -13.61 6.61 -4.03
C GLU A 112 -12.12 6.60 -4.39
N ILE A 113 -11.30 7.25 -3.55
CA ILE A 113 -9.84 7.22 -3.68
C ILE A 113 -9.34 5.84 -3.32
N SER A 114 -8.63 5.22 -4.25
CA SER A 114 -8.06 3.88 -4.08
C SER A 114 -6.76 3.73 -4.87
N SER A 115 -5.95 2.76 -4.47
CA SER A 115 -4.73 2.43 -5.22
C SER A 115 -5.01 2.03 -6.67
N THR A 116 -6.17 1.42 -6.93
CA THR A 116 -6.59 1.08 -8.29
C THR A 116 -6.85 2.34 -9.10
N TYR A 117 -7.60 3.29 -8.55
CA TYR A 117 -7.88 4.57 -9.22
C TYR A 117 -6.58 5.33 -9.52
N ILE A 118 -5.68 5.43 -8.54
CA ILE A 118 -4.37 6.09 -8.74
C ILE A 118 -3.58 5.43 -9.87
N ARG A 119 -3.55 4.08 -9.93
CA ARG A 119 -2.84 3.37 -11.00
C ARG A 119 -3.47 3.58 -12.37
N GLU A 120 -4.78 3.70 -12.46
CA GLU A 120 -5.49 4.02 -13.70
C GLU A 120 -5.08 5.41 -14.20
N GLU A 121 -5.09 6.42 -13.34
CA GLU A 121 -4.69 7.79 -13.68
C GLU A 121 -3.20 7.89 -14.06
N LEU A 122 -2.33 7.15 -13.36
CA LEU A 122 -0.92 7.05 -13.72
C LEU A 122 -0.72 6.48 -15.12
N LYS A 123 -1.46 5.43 -15.51
CA LYS A 123 -1.37 4.80 -16.84
C LYS A 123 -1.70 5.74 -17.99
N VAL A 124 -2.66 6.63 -17.78
CA VAL A 124 -3.07 7.61 -18.79
C VAL A 124 -2.30 8.92 -18.71
N GLY A 125 -1.41 9.06 -17.69
CA GLY A 125 -0.55 10.24 -17.55
C GLY A 125 -1.24 11.46 -16.93
N HIS A 126 -2.38 11.31 -16.26
CA HIS A 126 -3.09 12.40 -15.59
C HIS A 126 -2.41 12.78 -14.27
N MET A 127 -1.21 13.32 -14.35
CA MET A 127 -0.36 13.56 -13.19
C MET A 127 -0.92 14.56 -12.19
N GLU A 128 -1.70 15.56 -12.64
CA GLU A 128 -2.38 16.51 -11.76
C GLU A 128 -3.39 15.80 -10.87
N THR A 129 -4.23 14.94 -11.46
CA THR A 129 -5.18 14.10 -10.72
C THR A 129 -4.46 13.17 -9.76
N VAL A 130 -3.39 12.52 -10.19
CA VAL A 130 -2.57 11.64 -9.33
C VAL A 130 -2.06 12.38 -8.10
N ASN A 131 -1.55 13.60 -8.27
CA ASN A 131 -1.03 14.41 -7.17
C ASN A 131 -2.15 14.79 -6.18
N VAL A 132 -3.35 15.09 -6.67
CA VAL A 132 -4.51 15.35 -5.82
C VAL A 132 -4.90 14.09 -5.06
N LEU A 133 -5.04 12.95 -5.73
CA LEU A 133 -5.42 11.68 -5.11
C LEU A 133 -4.41 11.19 -4.05
N LEU A 134 -3.13 11.48 -4.25
CA LEU A 134 -2.05 11.15 -3.29
C LEU A 134 -1.90 12.19 -2.19
N ASN A 135 -2.53 13.37 -2.32
CA ASN A 135 -2.31 14.54 -1.48
C ASN A 135 -0.80 14.92 -1.37
N ARG A 136 -0.03 14.64 -2.42
CA ARG A 136 1.39 14.96 -2.55
C ARG A 136 1.84 14.81 -4.00
N PRO A 137 2.97 15.44 -4.42
CA PRO A 137 3.56 15.14 -5.70
C PRO A 137 3.92 13.65 -5.83
N PHE A 138 3.58 13.06 -6.97
CA PHE A 138 4.09 11.75 -7.33
C PHE A 138 5.58 11.87 -7.66
N ASN A 139 6.39 10.98 -7.13
CA ASN A 139 7.82 10.96 -7.37
C ASN A 139 8.29 9.57 -7.78
N VAL A 140 9.38 9.55 -8.53
CA VAL A 140 10.09 8.34 -8.91
C VAL A 140 11.51 8.43 -8.37
N THR A 141 11.88 7.47 -7.54
CA THR A 141 13.23 7.37 -6.99
C THR A 141 14.02 6.30 -7.74
N GLY A 142 15.25 6.61 -8.10
CA GLY A 142 16.11 5.68 -8.81
C GLY A 142 17.56 6.10 -8.84
N VAL A 143 18.40 5.22 -9.39
CA VAL A 143 19.82 5.50 -9.56
C VAL A 143 20.05 6.18 -10.89
N VAL A 144 20.74 7.33 -10.84
CA VAL A 144 21.17 8.03 -12.07
C VAL A 144 22.28 7.23 -12.73
N SER A 145 22.12 6.95 -14.00
CA SER A 145 23.13 6.23 -14.79
C SER A 145 23.57 7.03 -16.03
N ILE A 146 24.71 6.67 -16.54
CA ILE A 146 25.25 7.22 -17.78
C ILE A 146 24.56 6.52 -18.94
N GLY A 147 23.80 7.26 -19.75
CA GLY A 147 23.25 6.79 -21.02
C GLY A 147 24.12 7.18 -22.21
N ASN A 148 23.55 7.17 -23.40
CA ASN A 148 24.24 7.47 -24.67
C ASN A 148 24.70 8.93 -24.81
N GLN A 149 24.42 9.79 -23.84
CA GLN A 149 24.79 11.22 -23.77
C GLN A 149 24.39 12.03 -25.02
N LEU A 150 23.36 11.58 -25.76
CA LEU A 150 22.87 12.26 -26.95
C LEU A 150 22.37 13.68 -26.65
N GLY A 151 21.73 13.86 -25.50
CA GLY A 151 21.23 15.15 -25.05
C GLY A 151 22.35 16.20 -24.92
N ARG A 152 23.56 15.82 -24.49
CA ARG A 152 24.71 16.73 -24.43
C ARG A 152 25.14 17.23 -25.81
N LYS A 153 25.00 16.36 -26.83
CA LYS A 153 25.37 16.74 -28.23
C LYS A 153 24.34 17.67 -28.86
N LEU A 154 23.14 17.73 -28.27
CA LEU A 154 22.02 18.53 -28.73
C LEU A 154 21.74 19.74 -27.82
N ASP A 155 22.67 20.08 -26.92
CA ASP A 155 22.55 21.14 -25.90
C ASP A 155 21.34 20.99 -24.96
N PHE A 156 20.80 19.78 -24.85
CA PHE A 156 19.74 19.38 -23.93
C PHE A 156 20.21 18.22 -23.02
N PRO A 157 20.99 18.52 -21.95
CA PRO A 157 21.47 17.46 -21.06
C PRO A 157 20.30 16.74 -20.39
N THR A 158 20.26 15.42 -20.57
CA THR A 158 19.27 14.53 -19.95
C THR A 158 19.94 13.58 -18.96
N ILE A 159 19.19 13.17 -17.95
CA ILE A 159 19.61 12.12 -17.02
C ILE A 159 18.81 10.86 -17.30
N ASN A 160 19.44 9.70 -17.16
CA ASN A 160 18.77 8.42 -17.16
C ASN A 160 18.61 7.95 -15.71
N ILE A 161 17.40 7.63 -15.32
CA ILE A 161 17.09 7.12 -13.98
C ILE A 161 16.61 5.67 -14.14
N TYR A 162 17.27 4.75 -13.44
CA TYR A 162 16.75 3.40 -13.25
C TYR A 162 15.87 3.41 -11.99
N PRO A 163 14.54 3.33 -12.13
CA PRO A 163 13.65 3.36 -10.98
C PRO A 163 13.86 2.09 -10.13
N THR A 164 13.87 2.25 -8.82
CA THR A 164 13.92 1.16 -7.86
C THR A 164 12.58 0.42 -7.75
N CYS A 165 11.51 1.05 -8.23
CA CYS A 165 10.18 0.47 -8.33
C CYS A 165 9.75 0.48 -9.80
N LEU A 166 9.44 -0.70 -10.34
CA LEU A 166 8.99 -0.88 -11.72
C LEU A 166 7.53 -0.45 -11.88
N LEU A 167 7.26 0.85 -11.77
CA LEU A 167 5.90 1.34 -12.06
C LEU A 167 5.61 1.39 -13.56
N TYR A 168 6.61 1.68 -14.38
CA TYR A 168 6.46 1.67 -15.85
C TYR A 168 7.84 1.45 -16.48
N THR A 169 8.05 0.33 -17.12
CA THR A 169 8.94 0.26 -18.27
C THR A 169 8.06 0.61 -19.48
N SER A 170 8.34 1.73 -20.10
CA SER A 170 7.87 1.99 -21.46
C SER A 170 8.30 0.84 -22.37
N PRO A 171 7.48 0.33 -23.29
CA PRO A 171 7.90 -0.66 -24.26
C PRO A 171 9.03 -0.11 -25.14
#